data_0609f6c335406fc5ccfe134f2f9aa963
#
_entry.id   0609f6c335406fc5ccfe134f2f9aa963
#
_cell.length_a   1.000
_cell.length_b   1.000
_cell.length_c   1.000
_cell.angle_alpha   90.00
_cell.angle_beta   90.00
_cell.angle_gamma   90.00
#
_symmetry.space_group_name_H-M   'P 1'
#
loop_
_entity.id
_entity.type
_entity.pdbx_description
1 polymer ?
#
loop_
_entity_poly.entity_id
_entity_poly.type
_entity_poly.pdbx_seq_one_letter_code
_entity_poly.pdbx_strand_id
1 'polypeptide(L)'
;MAASLIVEAGRLVLCDQATADLAGAKATLSADLRELSQQADLILVFGGDGTMLRVAREVAGSNTPILGVNVGGLGFLTAVSSEQLPRALACVWSGDFVFEQRSLIEAGVQTHEKIVQQTALNDFVVSRGTVPRLVELEVGVDDAVLTRYRCDGLIVSSPTGSTAYSLAAGGAIVSPNAEVFTLTPICPHTLSNRSVIVSLNSVVRVKVLSRRVETVLSADGQVQTQLSAGDTVEIRRSQRAVSLLRLVGSSFFETLRQKLHWSGSNL
;
A
#
# COMPACT_ATOMS: atom_id res chain seq x y z
N MET A 1 6.84 25.82 -7.88
CA MET A 1 5.40 25.96 -8.15
C MET A 1 4.55 25.64 -6.92
N ALA A 2 4.51 24.41 -6.40
CA ALA A 2 3.66 24.10 -5.23
C ALA A 2 3.92 25.00 -4.01
N ALA A 3 5.18 25.10 -3.57
CA ALA A 3 5.57 25.95 -2.45
C ALA A 3 5.16 27.43 -2.64
N SER A 4 5.31 27.97 -3.86
CA SER A 4 4.91 29.33 -4.17
C SER A 4 3.40 29.53 -3.99
N LEU A 5 2.58 28.62 -4.54
CA LEU A 5 1.12 28.67 -4.39
C LEU A 5 0.67 28.61 -2.92
N ILE A 6 1.34 27.80 -2.11
CA ILE A 6 1.03 27.66 -0.68
C ILE A 6 1.39 28.92 0.09
N VAL A 7 2.57 29.48 -0.16
CA VAL A 7 3.04 30.72 0.50
C VAL A 7 2.20 31.92 0.08
N GLU A 8 1.85 32.06 -1.22
CA GLU A 8 0.95 33.10 -1.72
C GLU A 8 -0.43 33.06 -1.07
N ALA A 9 -0.89 31.86 -0.68
CA ALA A 9 -2.11 31.69 0.10
C ALA A 9 -1.95 31.93 1.61
N GLY A 10 -0.80 32.44 2.06
CA GLY A 10 -0.52 32.74 3.47
C GLY A 10 -0.31 31.51 4.34
N ARG A 11 0.09 30.38 3.76
CA ARG A 11 0.34 29.11 4.45
C ARG A 11 1.83 28.83 4.58
N LEU A 12 2.18 28.06 5.61
CA LEU A 12 3.57 27.63 5.84
C LEU A 12 3.88 26.37 5.03
N VAL A 13 5.13 26.26 4.58
CA VAL A 13 5.66 25.09 3.90
C VAL A 13 6.73 24.45 4.77
N LEU A 14 6.50 23.20 5.13
CA LEU A 14 7.48 22.32 5.76
C LEU A 14 7.93 21.28 4.72
N CYS A 15 9.21 20.92 4.70
CA CYS A 15 9.68 19.82 3.85
C CYS A 15 10.92 19.16 4.44
N ASP A 16 11.22 17.94 3.97
CA ASP A 16 12.50 17.30 4.23
C ASP A 16 13.62 17.91 3.38
N GLN A 17 14.87 17.65 3.77
CA GLN A 17 16.06 18.22 3.09
C GLN A 17 16.10 17.81 1.60
N ALA A 18 15.78 16.55 1.30
CA ALA A 18 15.84 16.05 -0.07
C ALA A 18 14.81 16.76 -0.96
N THR A 19 13.62 17.02 -0.45
CA THR A 19 12.58 17.80 -1.15
C THR A 19 12.99 19.25 -1.31
N ALA A 20 13.61 19.87 -0.29
CA ALA A 20 14.10 21.25 -0.37
C ALA A 20 15.18 21.41 -1.45
N ASP A 21 16.13 20.49 -1.50
CA ASP A 21 17.24 20.49 -2.46
C ASP A 21 16.71 20.36 -3.91
N LEU A 22 15.74 19.46 -4.14
CA LEU A 22 15.11 19.26 -5.44
C LEU A 22 14.25 20.45 -5.89
N ALA A 23 13.55 21.06 -4.94
CA ALA A 23 12.59 22.14 -5.25
C ALA A 23 13.23 23.52 -5.33
N GLY A 24 14.46 23.70 -4.80
CA GLY A 24 15.08 25.02 -4.61
C GLY A 24 14.22 25.95 -3.74
N ALA A 25 13.36 25.36 -2.87
CA ALA A 25 12.34 26.10 -2.16
C ALA A 25 12.89 26.62 -0.81
N LYS A 26 12.56 27.86 -0.49
CA LYS A 26 12.69 28.38 0.88
C LYS A 26 11.53 27.80 1.69
N ALA A 27 11.83 26.78 2.50
CA ALA A 27 10.85 26.13 3.37
C ALA A 27 11.48 25.90 4.74
N THR A 28 10.66 25.71 5.76
CA THR A 28 11.14 25.23 7.05
C THR A 28 11.49 23.73 6.92
N LEU A 29 12.71 23.38 7.27
CA LEU A 29 13.16 22.01 7.20
C LEU A 29 12.68 21.21 8.42
N SER A 30 12.21 20.00 8.18
CA SER A 30 11.93 19.01 9.21
C SER A 30 12.94 17.86 9.11
N ALA A 31 13.30 17.26 10.26
CA ALA A 31 14.32 16.24 10.32
C ALA A 31 13.90 14.95 9.63
N ASP A 32 12.65 14.57 9.78
CA ASP A 32 12.08 13.38 9.16
C ASP A 32 10.58 13.52 8.87
N LEU A 33 10.05 12.54 8.16
CA LEU A 33 8.65 12.53 7.73
C LEU A 33 7.67 12.33 8.92
N ARG A 34 8.09 11.67 9.98
CA ARG A 34 7.25 11.49 11.19
C ARG A 34 7.10 12.80 11.93
N GLU A 35 8.20 13.53 12.13
CA GLU A 35 8.18 14.86 12.71
C GLU A 35 7.31 15.82 11.87
N LEU A 36 7.49 15.80 10.54
CA LEU A 36 6.69 16.58 9.61
C LEU A 36 5.20 16.26 9.76
N SER A 37 4.84 14.99 9.89
CA SER A 37 3.45 14.57 10.05
C SER A 37 2.80 15.03 11.36
N GLN A 38 3.57 15.39 12.38
CA GLN A 38 3.05 15.92 13.64
C GLN A 38 2.82 17.44 13.60
N GLN A 39 3.50 18.14 12.69
CA GLN A 39 3.47 19.59 12.59
C GLN A 39 2.61 20.10 11.44
N ALA A 40 2.34 19.27 10.45
CA ALA A 40 1.61 19.66 9.24
C ALA A 40 0.11 19.35 9.36
N ASP A 41 -0.71 20.20 8.77
CA ASP A 41 -2.15 19.97 8.61
C ASP A 41 -2.46 19.07 7.40
N LEU A 42 -1.55 19.02 6.42
CA LEU A 42 -1.68 18.22 5.20
C LEU A 42 -0.29 17.88 4.65
N ILE A 43 -0.09 16.64 4.24
CA ILE A 43 1.12 16.19 3.53
C ILE A 43 0.83 16.10 2.04
N LEU A 44 1.60 16.83 1.23
CA LEU A 44 1.60 16.70 -0.23
C LEU A 44 2.72 15.72 -0.64
N VAL A 45 2.35 14.65 -1.31
CA VAL A 45 3.31 13.63 -1.78
C VAL A 45 3.41 13.72 -3.29
N PHE A 46 4.56 14.13 -3.81
CA PHE A 46 4.85 14.20 -5.24
C PHE A 46 5.51 12.91 -5.70
N GLY A 47 4.84 12.17 -6.57
CA GLY A 47 5.36 10.90 -7.09
C GLY A 47 4.26 9.99 -7.62
N GLY A 48 4.57 8.70 -7.72
CA GLY A 48 3.60 7.65 -8.03
C GLY A 48 3.16 6.88 -6.79
N ASP A 49 2.42 5.78 -7.03
CA ASP A 49 1.90 4.93 -5.94
C ASP A 49 3.01 4.40 -5.03
N GLY A 50 4.21 4.07 -5.56
CA GLY A 50 5.33 3.62 -4.75
C GLY A 50 5.81 4.63 -3.71
N THR A 51 5.83 5.94 -4.06
CA THR A 51 6.15 7.02 -3.12
C THR A 51 5.05 7.16 -2.07
N MET A 52 3.79 7.06 -2.49
CA MET A 52 2.65 7.07 -1.58
C MET A 52 2.71 5.94 -0.56
N LEU A 53 3.06 4.71 -0.98
CA LEU A 53 3.21 3.56 -0.09
C LEU A 53 4.28 3.79 0.97
N ARG A 54 5.44 4.32 0.58
CA ARG A 54 6.51 4.66 1.55
C ARG A 54 6.03 5.68 2.57
N VAL A 55 5.49 6.81 2.10
CA VAL A 55 4.99 7.88 2.98
C VAL A 55 3.89 7.35 3.91
N ALA A 56 2.92 6.61 3.38
CA ALA A 56 1.82 6.05 4.17
C ALA A 56 2.32 5.16 5.32
N ARG A 57 3.34 4.32 5.09
CA ARG A 57 3.93 3.50 6.17
C ARG A 57 4.66 4.32 7.22
N GLU A 58 5.40 5.35 6.80
CA GLU A 58 6.19 6.20 7.69
C GLU A 58 5.30 7.06 8.60
N VAL A 59 4.17 7.59 8.08
CA VAL A 59 3.24 8.43 8.84
C VAL A 59 2.04 7.67 9.41
N ALA A 60 2.04 6.35 9.29
CA ALA A 60 0.94 5.50 9.78
C ALA A 60 0.63 5.75 11.25
N GLY A 61 -0.64 6.08 11.53
CA GLY A 61 -1.12 6.44 12.86
C GLY A 61 -1.03 7.92 13.20
N SER A 62 -0.51 8.77 12.31
CA SER A 62 -0.71 10.23 12.42
C SER A 62 -2.12 10.60 11.96
N ASN A 63 -2.65 11.71 12.47
CA ASN A 63 -3.93 12.23 12.02
C ASN A 63 -3.82 13.09 10.75
N THR A 64 -2.59 13.33 10.28
CA THR A 64 -2.32 14.22 9.15
C THR A 64 -2.66 13.53 7.85
N PRO A 65 -3.60 14.07 7.06
CA PRO A 65 -3.99 13.49 5.79
C PRO A 65 -2.92 13.64 4.72
N ILE A 66 -2.94 12.76 3.74
CA ILE A 66 -2.03 12.75 2.60
C ILE A 66 -2.79 13.06 1.33
N LEU A 67 -2.32 14.03 0.54
CA LEU A 67 -2.76 14.26 -0.83
C LEU A 67 -1.65 13.83 -1.79
N GLY A 68 -1.89 12.78 -2.56
CA GLY A 68 -0.97 12.30 -3.58
C GLY A 68 -1.09 13.12 -4.86
N VAL A 69 0.04 13.69 -5.29
CA VAL A 69 0.18 14.46 -6.55
C VAL A 69 1.02 13.64 -7.51
N ASN A 70 0.41 13.21 -8.58
CA ASN A 70 1.05 12.41 -9.60
C ASN A 70 1.95 13.27 -10.51
N VAL A 71 3.20 12.85 -10.68
CA VAL A 71 4.17 13.48 -11.58
C VAL A 71 4.46 12.65 -12.84
N GLY A 72 3.75 11.53 -13.02
CA GLY A 72 3.89 10.60 -14.14
C GLY A 72 2.53 10.08 -14.61
N GLY A 73 2.41 8.75 -14.80
CA GLY A 73 1.14 8.13 -15.16
C GLY A 73 0.17 7.98 -13.99
N LEU A 74 -1.14 8.10 -14.22
CA LEU A 74 -2.20 7.99 -13.21
C LEU A 74 -2.00 6.79 -12.28
N GLY A 75 -2.03 6.99 -10.96
CA GLY A 75 -2.00 5.97 -9.92
C GLY A 75 -3.38 5.66 -9.34
N PHE A 76 -3.45 4.67 -8.45
CA PHE A 76 -4.64 4.42 -7.64
C PHE A 76 -4.63 5.20 -6.32
N LEU A 77 -3.44 5.58 -5.84
CA LEU A 77 -3.26 6.33 -4.58
C LEU A 77 -3.10 7.84 -4.82
N THR A 78 -2.62 8.23 -5.99
CA THR A 78 -2.45 9.64 -6.35
C THR A 78 -3.75 10.20 -6.91
N ALA A 79 -4.31 11.21 -6.24
CA ALA A 79 -5.64 11.76 -6.54
C ALA A 79 -5.63 12.91 -7.56
N VAL A 80 -4.46 13.54 -7.79
CA VAL A 80 -4.32 14.78 -8.55
C VAL A 80 -3.10 14.69 -9.45
N SER A 81 -3.19 15.17 -10.70
CA SER A 81 -2.00 15.35 -11.53
C SER A 81 -1.27 16.64 -11.16
N SER A 82 0.04 16.73 -11.47
CA SER A 82 0.82 17.96 -11.23
C SER A 82 0.22 19.21 -11.90
N GLU A 83 -0.42 19.03 -13.04
CA GLU A 83 -1.08 20.11 -13.80
C GLU A 83 -2.35 20.59 -13.10
N GLN A 84 -3.05 19.73 -12.39
CA GLN A 84 -4.28 20.02 -11.66
C GLN A 84 -4.02 20.56 -10.24
N LEU A 85 -2.76 20.59 -9.79
CA LEU A 85 -2.39 20.99 -8.43
C LEU A 85 -2.94 22.37 -8.02
N PRO A 86 -2.89 23.45 -8.84
CA PRO A 86 -3.44 24.75 -8.43
C PRO A 86 -4.94 24.67 -8.11
N ARG A 87 -5.71 23.94 -8.93
CA ARG A 87 -7.14 23.72 -8.70
C ARG A 87 -7.38 22.86 -7.45
N ALA A 88 -6.57 21.82 -7.27
CA ALA A 88 -6.66 20.93 -6.11
C ALA A 88 -6.42 21.69 -4.80
N LEU A 89 -5.41 22.55 -4.75
CA LEU A 89 -5.15 23.39 -3.58
C LEU A 89 -6.29 24.37 -3.32
N ALA A 90 -6.89 24.98 -4.35
CA ALA A 90 -8.07 25.83 -4.19
C ALA A 90 -9.24 25.05 -3.56
N CYS A 91 -9.52 23.82 -4.02
CA CYS A 91 -10.53 22.96 -3.39
C CYS A 91 -10.18 22.61 -1.94
N VAL A 92 -8.91 22.34 -1.62
CA VAL A 92 -8.48 22.11 -0.24
C VAL A 92 -8.74 23.33 0.63
N TRP A 93 -8.46 24.53 0.15
CA TRP A 93 -8.66 25.76 0.92
C TRP A 93 -10.13 26.14 1.07
N SER A 94 -11.00 25.78 0.11
CA SER A 94 -12.45 25.96 0.22
C SER A 94 -13.16 24.86 1.03
N GLY A 95 -12.45 23.77 1.38
CA GLY A 95 -13.03 22.65 2.10
C GLY A 95 -13.75 21.63 1.21
N ASP A 96 -13.55 21.70 -0.12
CA ASP A 96 -14.19 20.81 -1.10
C ASP A 96 -13.41 19.50 -1.27
N PHE A 97 -13.30 18.76 -0.18
CA PHE A 97 -12.59 17.46 -0.14
C PHE A 97 -13.26 16.51 0.85
N VAL A 98 -12.87 15.24 0.76
CA VAL A 98 -13.27 14.19 1.70
C VAL A 98 -12.02 13.44 2.18
N PHE A 99 -12.10 12.88 3.38
CA PHE A 99 -11.08 11.97 3.89
C PHE A 99 -11.49 10.52 3.62
N GLU A 100 -10.56 9.75 3.11
CA GLU A 100 -10.69 8.33 2.88
C GLU A 100 -9.70 7.57 3.77
N GLN A 101 -10.21 6.85 4.75
CA GLN A 101 -9.37 6.05 5.65
C GLN A 101 -8.91 4.77 4.95
N ARG A 102 -7.63 4.49 5.03
CA ARG A 102 -7.02 3.26 4.52
C ARG A 102 -6.43 2.47 5.67
N SER A 103 -6.94 1.26 5.86
CA SER A 103 -6.38 0.32 6.83
C SER A 103 -5.01 -0.14 6.34
N LEU A 104 -4.02 -0.11 7.23
CA LEU A 104 -2.79 -0.83 7.01
C LEU A 104 -2.95 -2.26 7.52
N ILE A 105 -2.08 -3.10 7.03
CA ILE A 105 -1.90 -4.47 7.51
C ILE A 105 -0.52 -4.61 8.12
N GLU A 106 -0.37 -5.51 9.08
CA GLU A 106 0.91 -5.74 9.75
C GLU A 106 1.25 -7.21 9.75
N ALA A 107 2.53 -7.51 9.60
CA ALA A 107 3.08 -8.86 9.67
C ALA A 107 4.04 -8.98 10.84
N GLY A 108 3.84 -10.01 11.66
CA GLY A 108 4.80 -10.51 12.63
C GLY A 108 5.48 -11.75 12.07
N VAL A 109 6.80 -11.75 12.04
CA VAL A 109 7.60 -12.91 11.65
C VAL A 109 8.33 -13.39 12.87
N GLN A 110 8.01 -14.60 13.31
CA GLN A 110 8.80 -15.30 14.32
C GLN A 110 9.86 -16.14 13.62
N THR A 111 11.08 -15.63 13.56
CA THR A 111 12.25 -16.39 13.11
C THR A 111 12.93 -17.03 14.30
N HIS A 112 13.88 -17.95 14.04
CA HIS A 112 14.68 -18.56 15.09
C HIS A 112 15.51 -17.53 15.89
N GLU A 113 15.79 -16.34 15.32
CA GLU A 113 16.69 -15.36 15.91
C GLU A 113 15.96 -14.14 16.52
N LYS A 114 14.84 -13.72 15.93
CA LYS A 114 14.15 -12.48 16.32
C LYS A 114 12.69 -12.44 15.87
N ILE A 115 11.93 -11.58 16.51
CA ILE A 115 10.61 -11.17 16.04
C ILE A 115 10.79 -9.92 15.18
N VAL A 116 10.36 -9.97 13.92
CA VAL A 116 10.36 -8.84 12.99
C VAL A 116 8.93 -8.39 12.78
N GLN A 117 8.67 -7.11 12.95
CA GLN A 117 7.36 -6.52 12.64
C GLN A 117 7.49 -5.60 11.43
N GLN A 118 6.58 -5.73 10.50
CA GLN A 118 6.48 -4.89 9.32
C GLN A 118 5.05 -4.42 9.12
N THR A 119 4.89 -3.31 8.39
CA THR A 119 3.58 -2.75 8.05
C THR A 119 3.52 -2.54 6.53
N ALA A 120 2.37 -2.78 5.93
CA ALA A 120 2.10 -2.56 4.52
C ALA A 120 0.76 -1.86 4.32
N LEU A 121 0.65 -1.08 3.26
CA LEU A 121 -0.61 -0.50 2.82
C LEU A 121 -1.29 -1.40 1.77
N ASN A 122 -0.51 -1.95 0.83
CA ASN A 122 -1.03 -2.84 -0.20
C ASN A 122 -1.02 -4.31 0.23
N ASP A 123 0.15 -4.89 0.41
CA ASP A 123 0.27 -6.33 0.54
C ASP A 123 1.55 -6.80 1.26
N PHE A 124 1.47 -8.03 1.74
CA PHE A 124 2.61 -8.87 2.07
C PHE A 124 2.70 -10.01 1.06
N VAL A 125 3.90 -10.23 0.55
CA VAL A 125 4.17 -11.30 -0.40
C VAL A 125 5.19 -12.26 0.20
N VAL A 126 4.81 -13.51 0.39
CA VAL A 126 5.74 -14.60 0.72
C VAL A 126 6.08 -15.31 -0.58
N SER A 127 7.31 -15.20 -1.07
CA SER A 127 7.71 -15.73 -2.37
C SER A 127 9.05 -16.43 -2.32
N ARG A 128 9.31 -17.22 -3.35
CA ARG A 128 10.67 -17.74 -3.62
C ARG A 128 11.64 -16.58 -3.84
N GLY A 129 12.89 -16.81 -3.47
CA GLY A 129 13.99 -15.91 -3.80
C GLY A 129 14.39 -15.98 -5.26
N THR A 130 15.67 -15.79 -5.53
CA THR A 130 16.23 -15.66 -6.89
C THR A 130 16.22 -16.95 -7.70
N VAL A 131 16.26 -18.12 -7.03
CA VAL A 131 16.28 -19.42 -7.70
C VAL A 131 14.86 -19.81 -8.14
N PRO A 132 14.64 -20.24 -9.41
CA PRO A 132 13.33 -20.58 -9.93
C PRO A 132 12.87 -21.98 -9.46
N ARG A 133 12.67 -22.13 -8.16
CA ARG A 133 12.11 -23.33 -7.53
C ARG A 133 10.86 -22.96 -6.77
N LEU A 134 9.81 -23.78 -6.91
CA LEU A 134 8.55 -23.57 -6.20
C LEU A 134 8.77 -23.59 -4.68
N VAL A 135 8.14 -22.64 -4.01
CA VAL A 135 8.03 -22.65 -2.55
C VAL A 135 6.80 -23.47 -2.13
N GLU A 136 6.92 -24.17 -1.00
CA GLU A 136 5.81 -24.86 -0.35
C GLU A 136 5.39 -24.06 0.88
N LEU A 137 4.13 -23.61 0.89
CA LEU A 137 3.55 -22.76 1.93
C LEU A 137 2.30 -23.46 2.50
N GLU A 138 2.19 -23.54 3.82
CA GLU A 138 0.93 -23.86 4.49
C GLU A 138 0.25 -22.56 4.90
N VAL A 139 -1.00 -22.42 4.53
CA VAL A 139 -1.79 -21.21 4.78
C VAL A 139 -2.92 -21.55 5.73
N GLY A 140 -3.02 -20.80 6.81
CA GLY A 140 -4.10 -20.85 7.77
C GLY A 140 -4.83 -19.53 7.88
N VAL A 141 -6.08 -19.59 8.28
CA VAL A 141 -6.93 -18.43 8.62
C VAL A 141 -7.52 -18.70 9.98
N ASP A 142 -7.23 -17.83 10.93
CA ASP A 142 -7.55 -18.01 12.33
C ASP A 142 -6.99 -19.38 12.84
N ASP A 143 -7.83 -20.25 13.33
CA ASP A 143 -7.41 -21.56 13.87
C ASP A 143 -7.55 -22.71 12.85
N ALA A 144 -7.93 -22.40 11.60
CA ALA A 144 -8.13 -23.41 10.56
C ALA A 144 -7.02 -23.39 9.50
N VAL A 145 -6.53 -24.57 9.13
CA VAL A 145 -5.67 -24.71 7.94
C VAL A 145 -6.54 -24.57 6.71
N LEU A 146 -6.23 -23.56 5.88
CA LEU A 146 -6.92 -23.36 4.61
C LEU A 146 -6.42 -24.35 3.56
N THR A 147 -5.11 -24.37 3.31
CA THR A 147 -4.51 -25.21 2.27
C THR A 147 -2.98 -25.22 2.32
N ARG A 148 -2.37 -26.06 1.47
CA ARG A 148 -0.94 -26.00 1.16
C ARG A 148 -0.74 -25.70 -0.31
N TYR A 149 0.07 -24.68 -0.60
CA TYR A 149 0.43 -24.30 -1.95
C TYR A 149 1.85 -24.74 -2.30
N ARG A 150 2.03 -25.26 -3.53
CA ARG A 150 3.32 -25.27 -4.24
C ARG A 150 3.22 -24.22 -5.34
N CYS A 151 3.97 -23.13 -5.21
CA CYS A 151 3.76 -21.94 -6.03
C CYS A 151 5.05 -21.10 -6.11
N ASP A 152 5.02 -20.02 -6.88
CA ASP A 152 6.07 -18.99 -6.85
C ASP A 152 5.96 -18.11 -5.62
N GLY A 153 4.77 -17.98 -5.05
CA GLY A 153 4.52 -17.22 -3.83
C GLY A 153 3.03 -17.09 -3.51
N LEU A 154 2.75 -16.41 -2.41
CA LEU A 154 1.41 -16.04 -1.96
C LEU A 154 1.38 -14.55 -1.62
N ILE A 155 0.37 -13.85 -2.14
CA ILE A 155 0.06 -12.47 -1.83
C ILE A 155 -1.07 -12.45 -0.81
N VAL A 156 -0.87 -11.75 0.31
CA VAL A 156 -1.91 -11.39 1.27
C VAL A 156 -2.11 -9.90 1.18
N SER A 157 -3.20 -9.49 0.54
CA SER A 157 -3.46 -8.11 0.17
C SER A 157 -4.55 -7.48 1.03
N SER A 158 -4.36 -6.21 1.36
CA SER A 158 -5.42 -5.32 1.85
C SER A 158 -6.39 -4.98 0.71
N PRO A 159 -7.54 -4.33 0.97
CA PRO A 159 -8.40 -3.82 -0.10
C PRO A 159 -7.68 -2.83 -1.02
N THR A 160 -6.81 -1.99 -0.45
CA THR A 160 -6.00 -1.03 -1.23
C THR A 160 -5.08 -1.75 -2.21
N GLY A 161 -4.41 -2.81 -1.78
CA GLY A 161 -3.48 -3.59 -2.62
C GLY A 161 -4.16 -4.51 -3.63
N SER A 162 -5.50 -4.65 -3.59
CA SER A 162 -6.24 -5.48 -4.56
C SER A 162 -6.06 -5.03 -6.01
N THR A 163 -5.70 -3.77 -6.22
CA THR A 163 -5.41 -3.18 -7.54
C THR A 163 -3.92 -3.14 -7.88
N ALA A 164 -3.05 -3.70 -7.00
CA ALA A 164 -1.60 -3.79 -7.17
C ALA A 164 -1.18 -5.20 -7.64
N TYR A 165 -0.22 -5.80 -6.97
CA TYR A 165 0.31 -7.11 -7.37
C TYR A 165 -0.74 -8.23 -7.32
N SER A 166 -1.68 -8.16 -6.38
CA SER A 166 -2.79 -9.11 -6.31
C SER A 166 -3.60 -9.15 -7.62
N LEU A 167 -3.90 -7.98 -8.21
CA LEU A 167 -4.60 -7.90 -9.51
C LEU A 167 -3.80 -8.58 -10.63
N ALA A 168 -2.49 -8.29 -10.72
CA ALA A 168 -1.62 -8.88 -11.73
C ALA A 168 -1.50 -10.41 -11.58
N ALA A 169 -1.64 -10.93 -10.36
CA ALA A 169 -1.65 -12.36 -10.07
C ALA A 169 -3.06 -13.01 -10.25
N GLY A 170 -4.05 -12.27 -10.74
CA GLY A 170 -5.41 -12.76 -10.97
C GLY A 170 -6.34 -12.68 -9.75
N GLY A 171 -5.99 -11.86 -8.76
CA GLY A 171 -6.83 -11.56 -7.61
C GLY A 171 -8.04 -10.70 -7.97
N ALA A 172 -9.06 -10.73 -7.13
CA ALA A 172 -10.26 -9.92 -7.30
C ALA A 172 -9.97 -8.45 -7.00
N ILE A 173 -10.61 -7.55 -7.75
CA ILE A 173 -10.67 -6.12 -7.42
C ILE A 173 -11.61 -5.94 -6.23
N VAL A 174 -11.13 -5.29 -5.19
CA VAL A 174 -11.87 -5.04 -3.96
C VAL A 174 -12.04 -3.54 -3.76
N SER A 175 -13.23 -3.11 -3.38
CA SER A 175 -13.47 -1.73 -2.99
C SER A 175 -12.56 -1.35 -1.80
N PRO A 176 -11.92 -0.18 -1.82
CA PRO A 176 -11.03 0.25 -0.73
C PRO A 176 -11.67 0.29 0.65
N ASN A 177 -13.00 0.43 0.69
CA ASN A 177 -13.78 0.49 1.93
C ASN A 177 -14.23 -0.89 2.44
N ALA A 178 -13.92 -1.97 1.71
CA ALA A 178 -14.24 -3.31 2.16
C ALA A 178 -13.31 -3.73 3.31
N GLU A 179 -13.82 -4.49 4.25
CA GLU A 179 -13.04 -5.00 5.38
C GLU A 179 -12.64 -6.47 5.15
N VAL A 180 -11.77 -6.70 4.17
CA VAL A 180 -11.35 -8.04 3.76
C VAL A 180 -9.86 -8.13 3.46
N PHE A 181 -9.30 -9.32 3.60
CA PHE A 181 -8.04 -9.72 2.94
C PHE A 181 -8.35 -10.45 1.65
N THR A 182 -7.46 -10.30 0.69
CA THR A 182 -7.43 -11.12 -0.53
C THR A 182 -6.15 -11.96 -0.51
N LEU A 183 -6.29 -13.29 -0.52
CA LEU A 183 -5.20 -14.25 -0.58
C LEU A 183 -5.07 -14.73 -2.02
N THR A 184 -4.00 -14.35 -2.70
CA THR A 184 -3.82 -14.66 -4.14
C THR A 184 -2.50 -15.42 -4.33
N PRO A 185 -2.52 -16.72 -4.61
CA PRO A 185 -1.31 -17.48 -4.91
C PRO A 185 -0.75 -17.09 -6.30
N ILE A 186 0.58 -17.09 -6.40
CA ILE A 186 1.32 -16.74 -7.62
C ILE A 186 1.73 -18.06 -8.30
N CYS A 187 1.28 -18.29 -9.53
CA CYS A 187 1.61 -19.46 -10.33
C CYS A 187 1.51 -20.79 -9.55
N PRO A 188 0.41 -21.08 -8.85
CA PRO A 188 0.30 -22.31 -8.07
C PRO A 188 0.17 -23.54 -8.98
N HIS A 189 0.83 -24.63 -8.57
CA HIS A 189 0.73 -25.93 -9.22
C HIS A 189 -0.52 -26.70 -8.74
N THR A 190 -1.69 -26.14 -8.98
CA THR A 190 -2.98 -26.77 -8.67
C THR A 190 -3.95 -26.57 -9.83
N LEU A 191 -4.84 -27.54 -10.06
CA LEU A 191 -5.84 -27.47 -11.14
C LEU A 191 -6.96 -26.46 -10.85
N SER A 192 -7.22 -26.15 -9.59
CA SER A 192 -8.27 -25.23 -9.16
C SER A 192 -7.68 -24.08 -8.34
N ASN A 193 -7.09 -23.10 -9.02
CA ASN A 193 -6.60 -21.89 -8.35
C ASN A 193 -7.68 -20.82 -8.34
N ARG A 194 -7.96 -20.30 -7.15
CA ARG A 194 -8.80 -19.11 -6.94
C ARG A 194 -8.24 -18.26 -5.83
N SER A 195 -8.34 -16.97 -5.99
CA SER A 195 -8.13 -16.03 -4.90
C SER A 195 -9.21 -16.23 -3.84
N VAL A 196 -8.81 -16.23 -2.58
CA VAL A 196 -9.73 -16.38 -1.44
C VAL A 196 -9.87 -15.05 -0.73
N ILE A 197 -11.11 -14.69 -0.41
CA ILE A 197 -11.42 -13.47 0.33
C ILE A 197 -11.83 -13.88 1.75
N VAL A 198 -11.19 -13.26 2.75
CA VAL A 198 -11.48 -13.51 4.17
C VAL A 198 -11.64 -12.18 4.91
N SER A 199 -12.22 -12.20 6.11
CA SER A 199 -12.39 -10.99 6.91
C SER A 199 -11.05 -10.32 7.22
N LEU A 200 -11.00 -8.99 7.21
CA LEU A 200 -9.83 -8.21 7.63
C LEU A 200 -9.55 -8.35 9.14
N ASN A 201 -10.54 -8.84 9.91
CA ASN A 201 -10.38 -9.12 11.34
C ASN A 201 -9.78 -10.51 11.62
N SER A 202 -9.63 -11.35 10.59
CA SER A 202 -8.96 -12.65 10.71
C SER A 202 -7.43 -12.50 10.78
N VAL A 203 -6.79 -13.50 11.35
CA VAL A 203 -5.33 -13.64 11.33
C VAL A 203 -4.96 -14.65 10.25
N VAL A 204 -4.21 -14.20 9.25
CA VAL A 204 -3.67 -15.06 8.20
C VAL A 204 -2.29 -15.53 8.60
N ARG A 205 -2.07 -16.85 8.65
CA ARG A 205 -0.78 -17.47 8.96
C ARG A 205 -0.21 -18.13 7.71
N VAL A 206 1.03 -17.81 7.39
CA VAL A 206 1.76 -18.40 6.27
C VAL A 206 3.03 -19.06 6.81
N LYS A 207 3.06 -20.38 6.81
CA LYS A 207 4.20 -21.17 7.27
C LYS A 207 5.02 -21.65 6.08
N VAL A 208 6.34 -21.43 6.13
CA VAL A 208 7.28 -21.91 5.11
C VAL A 208 7.60 -23.38 5.38
N LEU A 209 7.30 -24.24 4.41
CA LEU A 209 7.59 -25.69 4.51
C LEU A 209 8.87 -26.09 3.75
N SER A 210 9.29 -25.31 2.76
CA SER A 210 10.43 -25.58 1.90
C SER A 210 11.76 -25.47 2.64
N ARG A 211 12.56 -26.54 2.67
CA ARG A 211 13.87 -26.58 3.36
C ARG A 211 15.05 -26.10 2.52
N ARG A 212 14.91 -26.06 1.18
CA ARG A 212 16.02 -25.82 0.24
C ARG A 212 15.69 -24.74 -0.78
N VAL A 213 14.72 -23.91 -0.46
CA VAL A 213 14.29 -22.79 -1.32
C VAL A 213 14.41 -21.52 -0.49
N GLU A 214 15.20 -20.59 -0.98
CA GLU A 214 15.24 -19.25 -0.42
C GLU A 214 13.84 -18.66 -0.48
N THR A 215 13.35 -18.21 0.66
CA THR A 215 12.00 -17.64 0.78
C THR A 215 12.11 -16.24 1.37
N VAL A 216 11.32 -15.31 0.83
CA VAL A 216 11.37 -13.90 1.21
C VAL A 216 9.97 -13.43 1.52
N LEU A 217 9.81 -12.68 2.61
CA LEU A 217 8.66 -11.82 2.88
C LEU A 217 8.95 -10.43 2.35
N SER A 218 8.06 -9.89 1.53
CA SER A 218 8.11 -8.51 1.06
C SER A 218 6.89 -7.73 1.53
N ALA A 219 7.09 -6.49 2.00
CA ALA A 219 6.03 -5.53 2.34
C ALA A 219 5.98 -4.44 1.27
N ASP A 220 4.83 -4.28 0.60
CA ASP A 220 4.61 -3.32 -0.49
C ASP A 220 5.69 -3.36 -1.60
N GLY A 221 6.36 -4.49 -1.80
CA GLY A 221 7.48 -4.63 -2.73
C GLY A 221 8.76 -3.85 -2.36
N GLN A 222 8.83 -3.21 -1.19
CA GLN A 222 9.90 -2.28 -0.82
C GLN A 222 10.77 -2.75 0.34
N VAL A 223 10.20 -3.44 1.31
CA VAL A 223 10.91 -3.95 2.49
C VAL A 223 10.93 -5.46 2.44
N GLN A 224 12.10 -6.08 2.61
CA GLN A 224 12.26 -7.52 2.52
C GLN A 224 12.84 -8.12 3.79
N THR A 225 12.38 -9.31 4.13
CA THR A 225 12.91 -10.16 5.21
C THR A 225 13.08 -11.57 4.71
N GLN A 226 14.25 -12.16 4.90
CA GLN A 226 14.49 -13.58 4.58
C GLN A 226 13.76 -14.48 5.57
N LEU A 227 13.21 -15.57 5.04
CA LEU A 227 12.48 -16.59 5.78
C LEU A 227 13.17 -17.94 5.60
N SER A 228 13.16 -18.74 6.66
CA SER A 228 13.65 -20.11 6.69
C SER A 228 12.50 -21.13 6.80
N ALA A 229 12.81 -22.37 6.48
CA ALA A 229 11.84 -23.45 6.70
C ALA A 229 11.43 -23.54 8.18
N GLY A 230 10.14 -23.59 8.41
CA GLY A 230 9.54 -23.58 9.74
C GLY A 230 9.09 -22.20 10.23
N ASP A 231 9.63 -21.11 9.66
CA ASP A 231 9.19 -19.76 10.00
C ASP A 231 7.72 -19.58 9.65
N THR A 232 7.03 -18.80 10.50
CA THR A 232 5.63 -18.48 10.31
C THR A 232 5.46 -16.96 10.28
N VAL A 233 4.77 -16.48 9.26
CA VAL A 233 4.36 -15.10 9.12
C VAL A 233 2.90 -14.99 9.55
N GLU A 234 2.62 -14.20 10.58
CA GLU A 234 1.27 -13.85 10.98
C GLU A 234 0.92 -12.48 10.41
N ILE A 235 -0.15 -12.38 9.62
CA ILE A 235 -0.61 -11.16 8.98
C ILE A 235 -1.99 -10.84 9.52
N ARG A 236 -2.16 -9.59 9.98
CA ARG A 236 -3.42 -9.10 10.54
C ARG A 236 -3.66 -7.63 10.18
N ARG A 237 -4.86 -7.15 10.42
CA ARG A 237 -5.17 -5.71 10.37
C ARG A 237 -4.28 -4.97 11.37
N SER A 238 -3.67 -3.88 10.94
CA SER A 238 -2.96 -2.98 11.84
C SER A 238 -3.95 -2.10 12.60
N GLN A 239 -3.59 -1.73 13.82
CA GLN A 239 -4.32 -0.72 14.59
C GLN A 239 -4.14 0.69 14.01
N ARG A 240 -3.15 0.87 13.14
CA ARG A 240 -2.84 2.13 12.47
C ARG A 240 -3.55 2.19 11.13
N ALA A 241 -4.01 3.39 10.79
CA ALA A 241 -4.58 3.72 9.50
C ALA A 241 -3.89 4.96 8.93
N VAL A 242 -4.11 5.22 7.65
CA VAL A 242 -3.69 6.47 7.00
C VAL A 242 -4.90 7.13 6.37
N SER A 243 -4.97 8.46 6.49
CA SER A 243 -6.01 9.28 5.90
C SER A 243 -5.54 9.82 4.54
N LEU A 244 -6.24 9.47 3.47
CA LEU A 244 -6.02 10.06 2.16
C LEU A 244 -7.04 11.18 1.93
N LEU A 245 -6.57 12.33 1.45
CA LEU A 245 -7.44 13.40 1.01
C LEU A 245 -7.84 13.16 -0.44
N ARG A 246 -9.15 13.20 -0.72
CA ARG A 246 -9.72 13.11 -2.06
C ARG A 246 -10.53 14.35 -2.35
N LEU A 247 -10.44 14.87 -3.57
CA LEU A 247 -11.29 15.97 -4.01
C LEU A 247 -12.71 15.47 -4.24
N VAL A 248 -13.69 16.31 -3.93
CA VAL A 248 -15.10 16.02 -4.22
C VAL A 248 -15.28 15.74 -5.72
N GLY A 249 -16.02 14.68 -6.05
CA GLY A 249 -16.26 14.22 -7.43
C GLY A 249 -15.26 13.20 -7.96
N SER A 250 -14.13 12.95 -7.28
CA SER A 250 -13.25 11.83 -7.64
C SER A 250 -13.76 10.53 -7.02
N SER A 251 -13.71 9.43 -7.76
CA SER A 251 -14.12 8.12 -7.26
C SER A 251 -13.14 7.00 -7.62
N PHE A 252 -13.08 5.98 -6.76
CA PHE A 252 -12.31 4.77 -7.03
C PHE A 252 -12.72 4.11 -8.36
N PHE A 253 -14.02 4.07 -8.65
CA PHE A 253 -14.53 3.44 -9.87
C PHE A 253 -14.18 4.23 -11.14
N GLU A 254 -14.06 5.56 -11.04
CA GLU A 254 -13.58 6.38 -12.15
C GLU A 254 -12.12 6.09 -12.44
N THR A 255 -11.27 6.08 -11.41
CA THR A 255 -9.85 5.71 -11.52
C THR A 255 -9.72 4.30 -12.11
N LEU A 256 -10.54 3.35 -11.65
CA LEU A 256 -10.52 1.97 -12.13
C LEU A 256 -10.87 1.89 -13.63
N ARG A 257 -11.93 2.58 -14.08
CA ARG A 257 -12.29 2.63 -15.52
C ARG A 257 -11.16 3.21 -16.37
N GLN A 258 -10.54 4.29 -15.92
CA GLN A 258 -9.44 4.91 -16.64
C GLN A 258 -8.21 4.00 -16.72
N LYS A 259 -7.85 3.38 -15.61
CA LYS A 259 -6.66 2.51 -15.53
C LYS A 259 -6.80 1.20 -16.29
N LEU A 260 -7.98 0.61 -16.29
CA LEU A 260 -8.27 -0.66 -16.96
C LEU A 260 -8.85 -0.48 -18.36
N HIS A 261 -8.94 0.77 -18.83
CA HIS A 261 -9.54 1.10 -20.14
C HIS A 261 -10.94 0.50 -20.32
N TRP A 262 -11.72 0.49 -19.24
CA TRP A 262 -13.11 0.05 -19.29
C TRP A 262 -13.99 1.17 -19.86
N SER A 263 -13.85 1.43 -21.14
CA SER A 263 -14.86 2.17 -21.91
C SER A 263 -16.04 1.22 -22.10
N GLY A 264 -17.17 1.52 -21.49
CA GLY A 264 -18.38 0.72 -21.72
C GLY A 264 -18.56 0.45 -23.20
N SER A 265 -19.09 -0.73 -23.55
CA SER A 265 -19.50 -0.99 -24.93
C SER A 265 -20.42 0.15 -25.36
N ASN A 266 -20.04 0.90 -26.40
CA ASN A 266 -20.97 1.77 -27.10
C ASN A 266 -22.06 0.86 -27.68
N LEU A 267 -23.16 0.68 -26.95
CA LEU A 267 -24.41 0.18 -27.46
C LEU A 267 -25.15 1.33 -28.08
#